data_4b7d05fbed81174bec0fe50204a05af1
#
_entry.id   4b7d05fbed81174bec0fe50204a05af1
#
_cell.length_a   1.000
_cell.length_b   1.000
_cell.length_c   1.000
_cell.angle_alpha   90.00
_cell.angle_beta   90.00
_cell.angle_gamma   90.00
#
_symmetry.space_group_name_H-M   'P 1'
#
loop_
_entity.id
_entity.type
_entity.pdbx_description
1 polymer ?
#
loop_
_entity_poly.entity_id
_entity_poly.type
_entity_poly.pdbx_seq_one_letter_code
_entity_poly.pdbx_strand_id
1 'polypeptide(L)'
;MCIRDSNNTSLDTLNTLFPQILNYIKENHPNYIVNIGIGTRQKSLEKYKLSYEQASKCINLAIKQKQKNMIYYYEQLGLYQLFYDINNKTLLENFVHNILYSLMAYDKKYNTNLIQTLEVYLNKNCNLNQTAETLFIHRNTIKYRLQRIEEITNTSLNDAFTRLNFFNAILIKKFLQ
;
A
#
# COMPACT_ATOMS: atom_id res chain seq x y z
N MET A 1 6.43 4.60 19.99
CA MET A 1 6.25 4.23 21.40
C MET A 1 6.41 2.72 21.51
N CYS A 2 7.47 2.26 22.22
CA CYS A 2 7.70 0.83 22.47
C CYS A 2 7.02 0.48 23.80
N ILE A 3 5.96 -0.30 23.78
CA ILE A 3 5.31 -0.77 25.01
C ILE A 3 6.06 -2.01 25.48
N ARG A 4 6.64 -1.94 26.65
CA ARG A 4 7.34 -3.02 27.33
C ARG A 4 6.29 -3.93 27.96
N ASP A 5 6.08 -5.11 27.41
CA ASP A 5 5.23 -6.15 28.04
C ASP A 5 5.96 -6.81 29.20
N SER A 6 5.69 -6.30 30.39
CA SER A 6 5.91 -7.05 31.61
C SER A 6 4.53 -7.58 32.03
N ASN A 7 4.34 -8.88 31.88
CA ASN A 7 3.18 -9.66 32.29
C ASN A 7 1.92 -9.59 31.40
N ASN A 8 1.72 -10.65 30.62
CA ASN A 8 0.43 -11.24 30.19
C ASN A 8 -0.69 -10.31 29.68
N THR A 9 -0.38 -9.17 29.06
CA THR A 9 -1.36 -8.48 28.24
C THR A 9 -1.54 -9.28 26.97
N SER A 10 -2.70 -9.90 26.80
CA SER A 10 -3.01 -10.67 25.60
C SER A 10 -2.91 -9.77 24.35
N LEU A 11 -2.55 -10.32 23.21
CA LEU A 11 -2.61 -9.62 21.91
C LEU A 11 -3.96 -8.92 21.70
N ASP A 12 -5.02 -9.50 22.26
CA ASP A 12 -6.39 -8.95 22.23
C ASP A 12 -6.49 -7.59 22.93
N THR A 13 -5.77 -7.40 24.04
CA THR A 13 -5.76 -6.11 24.77
C THR A 13 -5.08 -5.02 23.95
N LEU A 14 -3.97 -5.33 23.25
CA LEU A 14 -3.29 -4.36 22.37
C LEU A 14 -4.12 -4.02 21.14
N ASN A 15 -4.79 -5.02 20.55
CA ASN A 15 -5.67 -4.82 19.40
C ASN A 15 -6.90 -3.96 19.73
N THR A 16 -7.32 -3.92 20.98
CA THR A 16 -8.40 -3.02 21.44
C THR A 16 -7.88 -1.66 21.86
N LEU A 17 -6.73 -1.60 22.51
CA LEU A 17 -6.13 -0.37 23.06
C LEU A 17 -5.70 0.62 21.96
N PHE A 18 -5.00 0.16 20.91
CA PHE A 18 -4.49 1.05 19.86
C PHE A 18 -5.59 1.76 19.08
N PRO A 19 -6.68 1.11 18.66
CA PRO A 19 -7.83 1.80 18.08
C PRO A 19 -8.45 2.84 19.02
N GLN A 20 -8.56 2.53 20.33
CA GLN A 20 -9.08 3.48 21.32
C GLN A 20 -8.19 4.72 21.45
N ILE A 21 -6.87 4.54 21.49
CA ILE A 21 -5.89 5.65 21.51
C ILE A 21 -6.05 6.53 20.25
N LEU A 22 -6.13 5.92 19.06
CA LEU A 22 -6.32 6.68 17.82
C LEU A 22 -7.65 7.44 17.80
N ASN A 23 -8.73 6.84 18.26
CA ASN A 23 -10.03 7.51 18.33
C ASN A 23 -10.00 8.67 19.33
N TYR A 24 -9.40 8.46 20.50
CA TYR A 24 -9.23 9.54 21.49
C TYR A 24 -8.45 10.73 20.90
N ILE A 25 -7.34 10.46 20.18
CA ILE A 25 -6.56 11.51 19.55
C ILE A 25 -7.36 12.24 18.46
N LYS A 26 -8.10 11.51 17.62
CA LYS A 26 -8.96 12.12 16.59
C LYS A 26 -10.01 13.05 17.15
N GLU A 27 -10.63 12.65 18.27
CA GLU A 27 -11.70 13.43 18.90
C GLU A 27 -11.17 14.66 19.64
N ASN A 28 -10.08 14.51 20.39
CA ASN A 28 -9.58 15.56 21.27
C ASN A 28 -8.47 16.41 20.62
N HIS A 29 -7.82 15.91 19.59
CA HIS A 29 -6.70 16.56 18.90
C HIS A 29 -6.79 16.40 17.37
N PRO A 30 -7.82 16.93 16.72
CA PRO A 30 -8.09 16.70 15.29
C PRO A 30 -7.01 17.23 14.34
N ASN A 31 -6.18 18.17 14.82
CA ASN A 31 -5.07 18.74 14.04
C ASN A 31 -3.83 17.84 13.98
N TYR A 32 -3.77 16.80 14.79
CA TYR A 32 -2.63 15.89 14.79
C TYR A 32 -2.86 14.68 13.89
N ILE A 33 -1.82 14.28 13.18
CA ILE A 33 -1.78 13.05 12.39
C ILE A 33 -0.94 12.05 13.15
N VAL A 34 -1.53 10.92 13.52
CA VAL A 34 -0.85 9.86 14.26
C VAL A 34 -0.95 8.54 13.50
N ASN A 35 0.19 7.94 13.19
CA ASN A 35 0.26 6.57 12.71
C ASN A 35 0.94 5.70 13.74
N ILE A 36 0.47 4.47 13.91
CA ILE A 36 1.02 3.50 14.86
C ILE A 36 1.59 2.33 14.07
N GLY A 37 2.87 2.04 14.25
CA GLY A 37 3.54 0.86 13.71
C GLY A 37 3.75 -0.19 14.80
N ILE A 38 3.43 -1.44 14.50
CA ILE A 38 3.53 -2.56 15.44
C ILE A 38 4.41 -3.64 14.81
N GLY A 39 5.54 -3.94 15.47
CA GLY A 39 6.41 -5.05 15.12
C GLY A 39 5.91 -6.38 15.69
N THR A 40 6.56 -7.47 15.31
CA THR A 40 6.23 -8.80 15.81
C THR A 40 6.62 -8.97 17.27
N ARG A 41 5.84 -9.77 18.01
CA ARG A 41 6.13 -10.11 19.41
C ARG A 41 7.44 -10.88 19.50
N GLN A 42 8.31 -10.48 20.44
CA GLN A 42 9.60 -11.13 20.70
C GLN A 42 9.62 -11.76 22.09
N LYS A 43 10.20 -12.95 22.17
CA LYS A 43 10.30 -13.72 23.43
C LYS A 43 11.54 -13.37 24.26
N SER A 44 12.54 -12.69 23.68
CA SER A 44 13.78 -12.33 24.38
C SER A 44 14.11 -10.85 24.18
N LEU A 45 14.78 -10.26 25.18
CA LEU A 45 15.21 -8.86 25.16
C LEU A 45 16.12 -8.54 23.97
N GLU A 46 17.00 -9.46 23.60
CA GLU A 46 17.93 -9.31 22.48
C GLU A 46 17.23 -9.09 21.14
N LYS A 47 16.00 -9.61 20.99
CA LYS A 47 15.19 -9.49 19.78
C LYS A 47 14.28 -8.26 19.74
N TYR A 48 14.23 -7.44 20.79
CA TYR A 48 13.42 -6.22 20.77
C TYR A 48 13.86 -5.21 19.72
N LYS A 49 15.15 -5.20 19.38
CA LYS A 49 15.67 -4.39 18.28
C LYS A 49 14.97 -4.75 16.95
N LEU A 50 14.78 -6.03 16.68
CA LEU A 50 14.06 -6.49 15.47
C LEU A 50 12.61 -5.99 15.45
N SER A 51 11.88 -6.11 16.57
CA SER A 51 10.50 -5.62 16.67
C SER A 51 10.41 -4.11 16.46
N TYR A 52 11.39 -3.35 16.99
CA TYR A 52 11.46 -1.91 16.76
C TYR A 52 11.73 -1.56 15.29
N GLU A 53 12.67 -2.25 14.63
CA GLU A 53 12.96 -2.06 13.20
C GLU A 53 11.73 -2.37 12.34
N GLN A 54 10.99 -3.42 12.66
CA GLN A 54 9.75 -3.78 12.00
C GLN A 54 8.66 -2.71 12.18
N ALA A 55 8.47 -2.21 13.41
CA ALA A 55 7.55 -1.12 13.70
C ALA A 55 7.93 0.16 12.93
N SER A 56 9.23 0.46 12.83
CA SER A 56 9.74 1.59 12.06
C SER A 56 9.48 1.44 10.56
N LYS A 57 9.62 0.23 9.99
CA LYS A 57 9.23 -0.06 8.60
C LYS A 57 7.74 0.23 8.36
N CYS A 58 6.86 -0.11 9.31
CA CYS A 58 5.43 0.21 9.24
C CYS A 58 5.17 1.72 9.16
N ILE A 59 5.81 2.50 10.03
CA ILE A 59 5.66 3.96 10.05
C ILE A 59 6.20 4.59 8.76
N ASN A 60 7.36 4.15 8.29
CA ASN A 60 7.93 4.63 7.04
C ASN A 60 7.01 4.37 5.84
N LEU A 61 6.35 3.20 5.80
CA LEU A 61 5.36 2.90 4.77
C LEU A 61 4.15 3.82 4.86
N ALA A 62 3.62 4.05 6.06
CA ALA A 62 2.50 4.96 6.29
C ALA A 62 2.81 6.39 5.78
N ILE A 63 4.02 6.89 6.06
CA ILE A 63 4.49 8.20 5.63
C ILE A 63 4.58 8.25 4.09
N LYS A 64 5.22 7.27 3.46
CA LYS A 64 5.36 7.18 2.00
C LYS A 64 4.00 7.13 1.29
N GLN A 65 3.05 6.39 1.85
CA GLN A 65 1.69 6.29 1.31
C GLN A 65 0.80 7.49 1.69
N LYS A 66 1.32 8.48 2.41
CA LYS A 66 0.57 9.65 2.90
C LYS A 66 -0.67 9.26 3.70
N GLN A 67 -0.62 8.12 4.38
CA GLN A 67 -1.72 7.64 5.21
C GLN A 67 -1.75 8.39 6.53
N LYS A 68 -2.96 8.57 7.06
CA LYS A 68 -3.21 9.35 8.27
C LYS A 68 -4.06 8.56 9.24
N ASN A 69 -3.66 8.59 10.52
CA ASN A 69 -4.42 8.01 11.62
C ASN A 69 -4.71 6.51 11.41
N MET A 70 -3.66 5.77 11.04
CA MET A 70 -3.71 4.33 10.75
C MET A 70 -2.83 3.53 11.69
N ILE A 71 -3.21 2.27 11.90
CA ILE A 71 -2.40 1.27 12.60
C ILE A 71 -1.86 0.30 11.55
N TYR A 72 -0.57 0.06 11.59
CA TYR A 72 0.12 -0.89 10.72
C TYR A 72 0.76 -1.99 11.56
N TYR A 73 0.39 -3.22 11.28
CA TYR A 73 1.01 -4.42 11.85
C TYR A 73 2.03 -4.95 10.84
N TYR A 74 3.26 -5.21 11.29
CA TYR A 74 4.32 -5.70 10.40
C TYR A 74 3.91 -7.01 9.70
N GLU A 75 3.26 -7.92 10.42
CA GLU A 75 2.77 -9.19 9.86
C GLU A 75 1.75 -9.01 8.73
N GLN A 76 1.05 -7.88 8.68
CA GLN A 76 0.05 -7.55 7.68
C GLN A 76 0.58 -6.74 6.50
N LEU A 77 1.86 -6.37 6.50
CA LEU A 77 2.46 -5.61 5.39
C LEU A 77 2.53 -6.39 4.08
N GLY A 78 2.40 -7.72 4.11
CA GLY A 78 2.43 -8.56 2.92
C GLY A 78 3.72 -8.37 2.10
N LEU A 79 3.59 -8.09 0.81
CA LEU A 79 4.72 -7.91 -0.10
C LEU A 79 5.67 -6.77 0.29
N TYR A 80 5.20 -5.77 1.03
CA TYR A 80 6.08 -4.69 1.47
C TYR A 80 7.21 -5.16 2.39
N GLN A 81 7.02 -6.27 3.14
CA GLN A 81 8.11 -6.88 3.92
C GLN A 81 9.27 -7.26 3.00
N LEU A 82 8.97 -7.92 1.87
CA LEU A 82 9.99 -8.33 0.89
C LEU A 82 10.67 -7.12 0.24
N PHE A 83 9.92 -6.07 -0.08
CA PHE A 83 10.50 -4.86 -0.69
C PHE A 83 11.50 -4.16 0.23
N TYR A 84 11.30 -4.21 1.55
CA TYR A 84 12.26 -3.69 2.53
C TYR A 84 13.55 -4.50 2.59
N ASP A 85 13.50 -5.80 2.29
CA ASP A 85 14.65 -6.69 2.37
C ASP A 85 15.44 -6.77 1.04
N ILE A 86 14.91 -6.16 -0.02
CA ILE A 86 15.64 -6.01 -1.29
C ILE A 86 16.65 -4.88 -1.17
N ASN A 87 17.93 -5.22 -1.05
CA ASN A 87 19.02 -4.25 -0.94
C ASN A 87 19.26 -3.45 -2.23
N ASN A 88 19.00 -4.06 -3.39
CA ASN A 88 19.20 -3.42 -4.70
C ASN A 88 17.90 -2.76 -5.18
N LYS A 89 17.74 -1.47 -4.88
CA LYS A 89 16.57 -0.69 -5.33
C LYS A 89 16.42 -0.63 -6.84
N THR A 90 17.51 -0.71 -7.59
CA THR A 90 17.48 -0.68 -9.05
C THR A 90 16.69 -1.85 -9.63
N LEU A 91 16.66 -3.00 -8.96
CA LEU A 91 15.81 -4.12 -9.37
C LEU A 91 14.31 -3.75 -9.31
N LEU A 92 13.90 -3.07 -8.25
CA LEU A 92 12.52 -2.61 -8.09
C LEU A 92 12.18 -1.52 -9.12
N GLU A 93 13.09 -0.58 -9.34
CA GLU A 93 12.92 0.50 -10.33
C GLU A 93 12.81 -0.07 -11.75
N ASN A 94 13.67 -1.03 -12.10
CA ASN A 94 13.62 -1.71 -13.40
C ASN A 94 12.32 -2.47 -13.60
N PHE A 95 11.83 -3.16 -12.57
CA PHE A 95 10.55 -3.86 -12.65
C PHE A 95 9.40 -2.89 -12.92
N VAL A 96 9.34 -1.78 -12.19
CA VAL A 96 8.34 -0.73 -12.41
C VAL A 96 8.45 -0.14 -13.81
N HIS A 97 9.68 0.15 -14.27
CA HIS A 97 9.92 0.68 -15.58
C HIS A 97 9.43 -0.28 -16.68
N ASN A 98 9.81 -1.55 -16.61
CA ASN A 98 9.42 -2.54 -17.62
C ASN A 98 7.91 -2.73 -17.74
N ILE A 99 7.17 -2.60 -16.64
CA ILE A 99 5.72 -2.83 -16.62
C ILE A 99 4.92 -1.55 -16.88
N LEU A 100 5.31 -0.41 -16.29
CA LEU A 100 4.48 0.79 -16.27
C LEU A 100 5.00 1.93 -17.16
N TYR A 101 6.18 1.84 -17.74
CA TYR A 101 6.79 2.97 -18.47
C TYR A 101 5.90 3.51 -19.60
N SER A 102 5.35 2.62 -20.44
CA SER A 102 4.48 3.01 -21.55
C SER A 102 3.23 3.76 -21.09
N LEU A 103 2.62 3.30 -19.98
CA LEU A 103 1.47 3.97 -19.38
C LEU A 103 1.86 5.30 -18.73
N MET A 104 3.00 5.36 -18.04
CA MET A 104 3.51 6.60 -17.44
C MET A 104 3.80 7.65 -18.50
N ALA A 105 4.45 7.25 -19.60
CA ALA A 105 4.76 8.14 -20.73
C ALA A 105 3.46 8.63 -21.38
N TYR A 106 2.47 7.76 -21.57
CA TYR A 106 1.19 8.12 -22.14
C TYR A 106 0.41 9.09 -21.23
N ASP A 107 0.29 8.78 -19.94
CA ASP A 107 -0.38 9.65 -18.96
C ASP A 107 0.25 11.05 -18.94
N LYS A 108 1.59 11.11 -18.95
CA LYS A 108 2.33 12.39 -19.01
C LYS A 108 2.09 13.16 -20.30
N LYS A 109 2.08 12.47 -21.45
CA LYS A 109 1.94 13.12 -22.77
C LYS A 109 0.54 13.66 -23.02
N TYR A 110 -0.47 12.90 -22.59
CA TYR A 110 -1.87 13.19 -22.91
C TYR A 110 -2.68 13.68 -21.72
N ASN A 111 -2.03 13.91 -20.57
CA ASN A 111 -2.65 14.32 -19.31
C ASN A 111 -3.83 13.42 -18.92
N THR A 112 -3.62 12.09 -19.03
CA THR A 112 -4.60 11.07 -18.68
C THR A 112 -4.30 10.49 -17.30
N ASN A 113 -5.20 9.65 -16.79
CA ASN A 113 -5.08 9.01 -15.48
C ASN A 113 -5.27 7.48 -15.62
N LEU A 114 -4.58 6.87 -16.60
CA LEU A 114 -4.71 5.44 -16.86
C LEU A 114 -4.15 4.59 -15.72
N ILE A 115 -2.99 4.96 -15.17
CA ILE A 115 -2.40 4.24 -14.04
C ILE A 115 -3.30 4.32 -12.81
N GLN A 116 -3.89 5.48 -12.50
CA GLN A 116 -4.84 5.61 -11.41
C GLN A 116 -6.10 4.76 -11.65
N THR A 117 -6.60 4.74 -12.88
CA THR A 117 -7.76 3.92 -13.25
C THR A 117 -7.46 2.44 -13.06
N LEU A 118 -6.29 1.98 -13.52
CA LEU A 118 -5.83 0.60 -13.37
C LEU A 118 -5.69 0.22 -11.90
N GLU A 119 -5.08 1.07 -11.10
CA GLU A 119 -4.91 0.86 -9.66
C GLU A 119 -6.26 0.66 -8.96
N VAL A 120 -7.21 1.58 -9.17
CA VAL A 120 -8.54 1.47 -8.55
C VAL A 120 -9.27 0.23 -9.04
N TYR A 121 -9.17 -0.08 -10.34
CA TYR A 121 -9.79 -1.28 -10.92
C TYR A 121 -9.28 -2.58 -10.28
N LEU A 122 -7.95 -2.70 -10.11
CA LEU A 122 -7.35 -3.87 -9.46
C LEU A 122 -7.73 -3.95 -7.97
N ASN A 123 -7.72 -2.81 -7.25
CA ASN A 123 -8.14 -2.75 -5.84
C ASN A 123 -9.63 -3.05 -5.61
N LYS A 124 -10.46 -2.88 -6.64
CA LYS A 124 -11.90 -3.23 -6.62
C LYS A 124 -12.18 -4.62 -7.22
N ASN A 125 -11.20 -5.53 -7.17
CA ASN A 125 -11.33 -6.90 -7.69
C ASN A 125 -11.81 -6.93 -9.15
N CYS A 126 -11.34 -6.02 -9.97
CA CYS A 126 -11.71 -5.87 -11.37
C CYS A 126 -13.21 -5.57 -11.60
N ASN A 127 -13.88 -4.94 -10.64
CA ASN A 127 -15.27 -4.56 -10.74
C ASN A 127 -15.42 -3.17 -11.37
N LEU A 128 -15.97 -3.13 -12.61
CA LEU A 128 -16.15 -1.89 -13.37
C LEU A 128 -17.07 -0.87 -12.67
N ASN A 129 -18.15 -1.33 -12.03
CA ASN A 129 -19.11 -0.43 -11.39
C ASN A 129 -18.49 0.23 -10.16
N GLN A 130 -17.88 -0.55 -9.27
CA GLN A 130 -17.19 -0.04 -8.08
C GLN A 130 -16.01 0.88 -8.44
N THR A 131 -15.31 0.59 -9.55
CA THR A 131 -14.25 1.46 -10.06
C THR A 131 -14.81 2.81 -10.53
N ALA A 132 -15.91 2.79 -11.27
CA ALA A 132 -16.59 3.98 -11.76
C ALA A 132 -17.09 4.87 -10.62
N GLU A 133 -17.74 4.28 -9.62
CA GLU A 133 -18.17 4.96 -8.39
C GLU A 133 -16.98 5.58 -7.63
N THR A 134 -15.90 4.83 -7.45
CA THR A 134 -14.71 5.30 -6.72
C THR A 134 -14.02 6.48 -7.42
N LEU A 135 -14.00 6.48 -8.75
CA LEU A 135 -13.37 7.53 -9.56
C LEU A 135 -14.34 8.65 -9.96
N PHE A 136 -15.61 8.55 -9.59
CA PHE A 136 -16.68 9.49 -9.95
C PHE A 136 -16.78 9.74 -11.46
N ILE A 137 -16.66 8.68 -12.29
CA ILE A 137 -16.80 8.73 -13.75
C ILE A 137 -17.70 7.61 -14.25
N HIS A 138 -18.22 7.77 -15.48
CA HIS A 138 -19.13 6.79 -16.04
C HIS A 138 -18.43 5.45 -16.33
N ARG A 139 -19.16 4.34 -16.16
CA ARG A 139 -18.67 2.97 -16.42
C ARG A 139 -18.07 2.80 -17.82
N ASN A 140 -18.67 3.40 -18.84
CA ASN A 140 -18.15 3.32 -20.20
C ASN A 140 -16.78 3.99 -20.36
N THR A 141 -16.52 5.06 -19.59
CA THR A 141 -15.21 5.71 -19.56
C THR A 141 -14.16 4.79 -18.93
N ILE A 142 -14.52 4.04 -17.87
CA ILE A 142 -13.64 3.01 -17.31
C ILE A 142 -13.32 1.95 -18.36
N LYS A 143 -14.35 1.40 -19.03
CA LYS A 143 -14.17 0.39 -20.07
C LYS A 143 -13.21 0.88 -21.16
N TYR A 144 -13.41 2.10 -21.67
CA TYR A 144 -12.53 2.71 -22.66
C TYR A 144 -11.09 2.86 -22.16
N ARG A 145 -10.89 3.34 -20.90
CA ARG A 145 -9.56 3.49 -20.32
C ARG A 145 -8.84 2.15 -20.15
N LEU A 146 -9.55 1.11 -19.72
CA LEU A 146 -8.97 -0.24 -19.59
C LEU A 146 -8.58 -0.81 -20.95
N GLN A 147 -9.43 -0.67 -21.95
CA GLN A 147 -9.09 -1.06 -23.33
C GLN A 147 -7.85 -0.30 -23.82
N ARG A 148 -7.76 1.01 -23.54
CA ARG A 148 -6.58 1.81 -23.89
C ARG A 148 -5.31 1.34 -23.19
N ILE A 149 -5.40 0.89 -21.93
CA ILE A 149 -4.28 0.28 -21.21
C ILE A 149 -3.81 -0.98 -21.92
N GLU A 150 -4.72 -1.89 -22.28
CA GLU A 150 -4.39 -3.13 -23.01
C GLU A 150 -3.70 -2.83 -24.36
N GLU A 151 -4.20 -1.84 -25.11
CA GLU A 151 -3.60 -1.41 -26.39
C GLU A 151 -2.16 -0.86 -26.20
N ILE A 152 -1.95 0.03 -25.21
CA ILE A 152 -0.65 0.66 -24.97
C ILE A 152 0.39 -0.36 -24.51
N THR A 153 -0.02 -1.31 -23.69
CA THR A 153 0.89 -2.30 -23.09
C THR A 153 0.99 -3.58 -23.89
N ASN A 154 0.14 -3.75 -24.90
CA ASN A 154 -0.01 -4.98 -25.69
C ASN A 154 -0.20 -6.21 -24.79
N THR A 155 -1.04 -6.08 -23.76
CA THR A 155 -1.35 -7.14 -22.79
C THR A 155 -2.85 -7.26 -22.60
N SER A 156 -3.32 -8.34 -21.95
CA SER A 156 -4.72 -8.52 -21.62
C SER A 156 -4.95 -8.46 -20.11
N LEU A 157 -5.89 -7.63 -19.69
CA LEU A 157 -6.34 -7.57 -18.29
C LEU A 157 -7.22 -8.77 -17.90
N ASN A 158 -7.60 -9.64 -18.86
CA ASN A 158 -8.24 -10.92 -18.56
C ASN A 158 -7.23 -11.95 -18.03
N ASP A 159 -5.94 -11.79 -18.36
CA ASP A 159 -4.89 -12.64 -17.84
C ASP A 159 -4.57 -12.29 -16.38
N ALA A 160 -4.58 -13.31 -15.51
CA ALA A 160 -4.34 -13.13 -14.08
C ALA A 160 -2.91 -12.71 -13.77
N PHE A 161 -1.91 -13.23 -14.53
CA PHE A 161 -0.51 -12.90 -14.32
C PHE A 161 -0.21 -11.45 -14.76
N THR A 162 -0.81 -10.98 -15.82
CA THR A 162 -0.77 -9.58 -16.26
C THR A 162 -1.31 -8.65 -15.16
N ARG A 163 -2.48 -8.97 -14.58
CA ARG A 163 -3.04 -8.18 -13.47
C ARG A 163 -2.13 -8.17 -12.26
N LEU A 164 -1.56 -9.32 -11.91
CA LEU A 164 -0.61 -9.43 -10.79
C LEU A 164 0.63 -8.56 -11.02
N ASN A 165 1.21 -8.59 -12.21
CA ASN A 165 2.37 -7.77 -12.55
C ASN A 165 2.07 -6.28 -12.48
N PHE A 166 0.94 -5.82 -13.00
CA PHE A 166 0.51 -4.44 -12.88
C PHE A 166 0.30 -4.03 -11.42
N PHE A 167 -0.37 -4.88 -10.64
CA PHE A 167 -0.62 -4.59 -9.24
C PHE A 167 0.68 -4.47 -8.45
N ASN A 168 1.60 -5.42 -8.62
CA ASN A 168 2.92 -5.39 -8.00
C ASN A 168 3.73 -4.16 -8.42
N ALA A 169 3.74 -3.81 -9.70
CA ALA A 169 4.46 -2.64 -10.19
C ALA A 169 3.91 -1.32 -9.60
N ILE A 170 2.59 -1.22 -9.42
CA ILE A 170 1.96 -0.08 -8.75
C ILE A 170 2.34 -0.02 -7.27
N LEU A 171 2.33 -1.17 -6.56
CA LEU A 171 2.74 -1.24 -5.15
C LEU A 171 4.21 -0.83 -4.98
N ILE A 172 5.10 -1.37 -5.82
CA ILE A 172 6.53 -1.04 -5.81
C ILE A 172 6.75 0.44 -6.12
N LYS A 173 6.07 0.99 -7.12
CA LYS A 173 6.15 2.42 -7.45
C LYS A 173 5.81 3.30 -6.24
N LYS A 174 4.75 2.97 -5.50
CA LYS A 174 4.36 3.68 -4.27
C LYS A 174 5.38 3.50 -3.14
N PHE A 175 5.99 2.33 -3.05
CA PHE A 175 7.03 2.05 -2.07
C PHE A 175 8.32 2.85 -2.32
N LEU A 176 8.67 3.10 -3.58
CA LEU A 176 9.87 3.84 -3.97
C LEU A 176 9.73 5.37 -3.82
N GLN A 177 8.50 5.91 -3.88
CA GLN A 177 8.19 7.33 -3.65
C GLN A 177 8.34 7.72 -2.17
#